data_07eb9f17c3d59267e8abfd39139e9728
#
_entry.id   07eb9f17c3d59267e8abfd39139e9728
#
_cell.length_a   1.000
_cell.length_b   1.000
_cell.length_c   1.000
_cell.angle_alpha   90.00
_cell.angle_beta   90.00
_cell.angle_gamma   90.00
#
_symmetry.space_group_name_H-M   'P 1'
#
loop_
_entity.id
_entity.type
_entity.pdbx_description
1 polymer ?
#
loop_
_entity_poly.entity_id
_entity_poly.type
_entity_poly.pdbx_seq_one_letter_code
_entity_poly.pdbx_strand_id
1 'polypeptide(L)'
;MKTLYVMDPLESLNLEGDSTYMMMLEANKRGGTTFWCTPQDLFALGGRAFAKIIEVKVLAIEPFFIQEPAVDTYLGEMDVIWMRKDPPFDMAYIFSTYMLDLVPSSTLVLNDPKAIRNFNEKMYALHFAEYCPETLVTREISRAKEWATKHPKVVIKPWDGNGGRGVLVTAHNDPNFGSMLEILTDNQQEYILVQEYLPEIIEGDKRIILIGGEAVGQMLRVPQKGDHRGNIHVGAGVQACELTDREREICAVLAPELQKHNLLFVGIDTIGDKMTEINVTSPTGIQEINRLMEVQLEVLLTDQIELLFNRLS
;
A
#
# COMPACT_ATOMS: atom_id res chain seq x y z
N MET A 1 4.30 -24.67 0.78
CA MET A 1 5.00 -23.62 0.00
C MET A 1 6.09 -22.98 0.84
N LYS A 2 7.23 -22.64 0.21
CA LYS A 2 8.31 -21.79 0.77
C LYS A 2 8.01 -20.34 0.42
N THR A 3 7.64 -19.54 1.38
CA THR A 3 7.25 -18.14 1.15
C THR A 3 8.22 -17.19 1.84
N LEU A 4 8.83 -16.29 1.07
CA LEU A 4 9.68 -15.22 1.57
C LEU A 4 8.92 -13.90 1.62
N TYR A 5 9.02 -13.18 2.72
CA TYR A 5 8.54 -11.80 2.89
C TYR A 5 9.73 -10.84 2.94
N VAL A 6 9.84 -9.96 1.94
CA VAL A 6 10.77 -8.84 1.93
C VAL A 6 10.07 -7.66 2.58
N MET A 7 10.43 -7.31 3.81
CA MET A 7 9.63 -6.45 4.68
C MET A 7 10.50 -5.66 5.67
N ASP A 8 9.87 -4.87 6.52
CA ASP A 8 10.53 -4.24 7.66
C ASP A 8 10.90 -5.28 8.73
N PRO A 9 11.85 -4.95 9.64
CA PRO A 9 12.23 -5.86 10.73
C PRO A 9 11.01 -6.33 11.55
N LEU A 10 10.97 -7.61 11.92
CA LEU A 10 9.86 -8.19 12.70
C LEU A 10 9.59 -7.46 14.00
N GLU A 11 10.64 -6.90 14.62
CA GLU A 11 10.56 -6.15 15.86
C GLU A 11 9.84 -4.81 15.73
N SER A 12 9.71 -4.31 14.49
CA SER A 12 9.01 -3.06 14.19
C SER A 12 7.52 -3.23 13.90
N LEU A 13 7.02 -4.48 13.79
CA LEU A 13 5.64 -4.74 13.44
C LEU A 13 4.68 -4.37 14.57
N ASN A 14 3.61 -3.68 14.22
CA ASN A 14 2.44 -3.55 15.09
C ASN A 14 1.53 -4.76 14.92
N LEU A 15 1.73 -5.80 15.73
CA LEU A 15 1.03 -7.09 15.59
C LEU A 15 -0.50 -6.99 15.65
N GLU A 16 -1.06 -5.95 16.27
CA GLU A 16 -2.52 -5.77 16.39
C GLU A 16 -3.19 -5.26 15.10
N GLY A 17 -2.40 -4.72 14.15
CA GLY A 17 -2.91 -4.16 12.89
C GLY A 17 -2.10 -4.56 11.66
N ASP A 18 -1.01 -5.33 11.83
CA ASP A 18 -0.15 -5.69 10.70
C ASP A 18 -0.78 -6.78 9.84
N SER A 19 -0.90 -6.49 8.53
CA SER A 19 -1.45 -7.43 7.56
C SER A 19 -0.45 -8.51 7.17
N THR A 20 0.85 -8.20 7.14
CA THR A 20 1.90 -9.17 6.79
C THR A 20 2.02 -10.25 7.85
N TYR A 21 1.87 -9.87 9.13
CA TYR A 21 1.80 -10.84 10.24
C TYR A 21 0.68 -11.86 10.03
N MET A 22 -0.52 -11.42 9.65
CA MET A 22 -1.65 -12.33 9.37
C MET A 22 -1.38 -13.25 8.17
N MET A 23 -0.77 -12.72 7.11
CA MET A 23 -0.37 -13.51 5.94
C MET A 23 0.65 -14.59 6.33
N MET A 24 1.67 -14.24 7.13
CA MET A 24 2.68 -15.19 7.62
C MET A 24 2.07 -16.26 8.54
N LEU A 25 1.16 -15.85 9.41
CA LEU A 25 0.46 -16.75 10.34
C LEU A 25 -0.37 -17.78 9.58
N GLU A 26 -1.13 -17.37 8.57
CA GLU A 26 -1.93 -18.28 7.74
C GLU A 26 -1.05 -19.20 6.89
N ALA A 27 0.06 -18.71 6.34
CA ALA A 27 1.03 -19.54 5.61
C ALA A 27 1.59 -20.67 6.50
N ASN A 28 1.98 -20.36 7.75
CA ASN A 28 2.45 -21.36 8.71
C ASN A 28 1.34 -22.34 9.13
N LYS A 29 0.11 -21.87 9.36
CA LYS A 29 -1.05 -22.69 9.71
C LYS A 29 -1.37 -23.74 8.63
N ARG A 30 -1.13 -23.42 7.36
CA ARG A 30 -1.25 -24.35 6.21
C ARG A 30 -0.05 -25.29 6.04
N GLY A 31 0.93 -25.24 6.95
CA GLY A 31 2.14 -26.08 6.89
C GLY A 31 3.19 -25.57 5.91
N GLY A 32 3.09 -24.34 5.44
CA GLY A 32 4.13 -23.67 4.65
C GLY A 32 5.35 -23.30 5.50
N THR A 33 6.53 -23.20 4.86
CA THR A 33 7.73 -22.66 5.47
C THR A 33 7.83 -21.17 5.15
N THR A 34 7.91 -20.35 6.19
CA THR A 34 7.95 -18.90 6.07
C THR A 34 9.36 -18.38 6.32
N PHE A 35 9.80 -17.49 5.45
CA PHE A 35 11.07 -16.78 5.55
C PHE A 35 10.82 -15.28 5.52
N TRP A 36 11.73 -14.53 6.10
CA TRP A 36 11.73 -13.07 5.97
C TRP A 36 13.14 -12.52 5.78
N CYS A 37 13.22 -11.35 5.20
CA CYS A 37 14.43 -10.53 5.12
C CYS A 37 14.06 -9.07 4.95
N THR A 38 15.02 -8.16 5.17
CA THR A 38 14.85 -6.76 4.83
C THR A 38 15.30 -6.49 3.39
N PRO A 39 14.91 -5.37 2.77
CA PRO A 39 15.43 -4.97 1.45
C PRO A 39 16.95 -4.88 1.40
N GLN A 40 17.61 -4.56 2.52
CA GLN A 40 19.07 -4.46 2.62
C GLN A 40 19.78 -5.82 2.52
N ASP A 41 19.07 -6.90 2.77
CA ASP A 41 19.58 -8.26 2.68
C ASP A 41 19.57 -8.82 1.25
N LEU A 42 18.91 -8.11 0.30
CA LEU A 42 18.87 -8.49 -1.12
C LEU A 42 20.20 -8.19 -1.81
N PHE A 43 20.69 -9.12 -2.62
CA PHE A 43 21.83 -8.90 -3.48
C PHE A 43 21.74 -9.70 -4.78
N ALA A 44 22.53 -9.32 -5.78
CA ALA A 44 22.61 -10.01 -7.07
C ALA A 44 24.02 -10.52 -7.34
N LEU A 45 24.13 -11.74 -7.84
CA LEU A 45 25.39 -12.34 -8.27
C LEU A 45 25.18 -13.07 -9.59
N GLY A 46 25.95 -12.71 -10.62
CA GLY A 46 25.89 -13.36 -11.92
C GLY A 46 24.50 -13.30 -12.59
N GLY A 47 23.76 -12.19 -12.39
CA GLY A 47 22.41 -12.01 -12.94
C GLY A 47 21.30 -12.80 -12.21
N ARG A 48 21.59 -13.32 -11.03
CA ARG A 48 20.65 -14.07 -10.18
C ARG A 48 20.42 -13.32 -8.88
N ALA A 49 19.18 -13.32 -8.37
CA ALA A 49 18.82 -12.70 -7.11
C ALA A 49 19.04 -13.64 -5.92
N PHE A 50 19.62 -13.11 -4.87
CA PHE A 50 19.86 -13.76 -3.59
C PHE A 50 19.40 -12.85 -2.46
N ALA A 51 19.17 -13.45 -1.30
CA ALA A 51 18.98 -12.70 -0.05
C ALA A 51 19.56 -13.46 1.14
N LYS A 52 19.97 -12.73 2.17
CA LYS A 52 20.21 -13.30 3.50
C LYS A 52 18.88 -13.43 4.20
N ILE A 53 18.29 -14.64 4.17
CA ILE A 53 16.95 -14.90 4.71
C ILE A 53 17.00 -15.57 6.07
N ILE A 54 15.96 -15.41 6.85
CA ILE A 54 15.75 -16.04 8.15
C ILE A 54 14.45 -16.85 8.07
N GLU A 55 14.53 -18.16 8.33
CA GLU A 55 13.33 -18.97 8.53
C GLU A 55 12.67 -18.57 9.85
N VAL A 56 11.35 -18.40 9.82
CA VAL A 56 10.59 -17.96 10.98
C VAL A 56 9.31 -18.78 11.14
N LYS A 57 9.09 -19.30 12.34
CA LYS A 57 7.81 -19.83 12.74
C LYS A 57 7.00 -18.72 13.39
N VAL A 58 5.83 -18.42 12.83
CA VAL A 58 4.93 -17.38 13.30
C VAL A 58 3.83 -17.98 14.16
N LEU A 59 3.60 -17.42 15.33
CA LEU A 59 2.66 -17.89 16.34
C LEU A 59 1.62 -16.81 16.67
N ALA A 60 0.42 -17.23 17.04
CA ALA A 60 -0.65 -16.32 17.48
C ALA A 60 -0.48 -15.82 18.94
N ILE A 61 0.48 -16.36 19.67
CA ILE A 61 0.78 -16.04 21.08
C ILE A 61 2.29 -15.90 21.27
N GLU A 62 2.72 -15.27 22.35
CA GLU A 62 4.15 -15.16 22.71
C GLU A 62 4.85 -16.53 22.87
N PRO A 63 6.09 -16.62 22.36
CA PRO A 63 6.78 -15.63 21.52
C PRO A 63 6.19 -15.65 20.10
N PHE A 64 5.73 -14.53 19.60
CA PHE A 64 5.06 -14.45 18.29
C PHE A 64 5.92 -14.94 17.12
N PHE A 65 7.24 -14.89 17.28
CA PHE A 65 8.23 -15.33 16.29
C PHE A 65 9.29 -16.22 16.91
N ILE A 66 9.57 -17.36 16.26
CA ILE A 66 10.73 -18.22 16.55
C ILE A 66 11.59 -18.23 15.30
N GLN A 67 12.81 -17.73 15.38
CA GLN A 67 13.70 -17.50 14.25
C GLN A 67 14.88 -18.47 14.26
N GLU A 68 15.24 -18.95 13.07
CA GLU A 68 16.44 -19.72 12.82
C GLU A 68 17.62 -18.81 12.42
N PRO A 69 18.87 -19.29 12.39
CA PRO A 69 20.01 -18.51 11.89
C PRO A 69 19.82 -18.08 10.44
N ALA A 70 20.28 -16.86 10.13
CA ALA A 70 20.22 -16.31 8.78
C ALA A 70 21.14 -17.05 7.80
N VAL A 71 20.66 -17.28 6.57
CA VAL A 71 21.37 -17.99 5.51
C VAL A 71 21.25 -17.26 4.17
N ASP A 72 22.38 -17.13 3.45
CA ASP A 72 22.36 -16.63 2.08
C ASP A 72 21.72 -17.67 1.15
N THR A 73 20.64 -17.27 0.48
CA THR A 73 19.81 -18.19 -0.30
C THR A 73 19.53 -17.62 -1.68
N TYR A 74 19.58 -18.46 -2.70
CA TYR A 74 19.11 -18.13 -4.05
C TYR A 74 17.60 -18.00 -4.06
N LEU A 75 17.08 -16.86 -4.51
CA LEU A 75 15.64 -16.56 -4.43
C LEU A 75 14.77 -17.43 -5.36
N GLY A 76 15.38 -18.07 -6.39
CA GLY A 76 14.69 -19.07 -7.21
C GLY A 76 14.40 -20.41 -6.49
N GLU A 77 14.80 -20.57 -5.22
CA GLU A 77 14.43 -21.73 -4.38
C GLU A 77 13.12 -21.50 -3.60
N MET A 78 12.58 -20.25 -3.67
CA MET A 78 11.29 -19.91 -3.09
C MET A 78 10.15 -20.23 -4.05
N ASP A 79 9.01 -20.64 -3.52
CA ASP A 79 7.78 -20.80 -4.29
C ASP A 79 7.12 -19.42 -4.51
N VAL A 80 7.09 -18.61 -3.45
CA VAL A 80 6.46 -17.28 -3.43
C VAL A 80 7.37 -16.27 -2.74
N ILE A 81 7.44 -15.06 -3.29
CA ILE A 81 8.12 -13.92 -2.66
C ILE A 81 7.13 -12.75 -2.60
N TRP A 82 6.93 -12.21 -1.41
CA TRP A 82 6.16 -11.00 -1.18
C TRP A 82 7.05 -9.79 -0.96
N MET A 83 6.83 -8.72 -1.73
CA MET A 83 7.38 -7.40 -1.42
C MET A 83 6.39 -6.67 -0.51
N ARG A 84 6.70 -6.66 0.80
CA ARG A 84 5.85 -6.10 1.86
C ARG A 84 6.53 -5.00 2.66
N LYS A 85 7.61 -4.42 2.11
CA LYS A 85 8.27 -3.26 2.69
C LYS A 85 7.32 -2.07 2.69
N ASP A 86 7.13 -1.46 3.86
CA ASP A 86 6.39 -0.22 3.98
C ASP A 86 7.12 0.95 3.29
N PRO A 87 6.41 1.96 2.80
CA PRO A 87 7.07 3.19 2.33
C PRO A 87 8.04 3.76 3.38
N PRO A 88 9.06 4.57 3.02
CA PRO A 88 9.04 5.44 1.84
C PRO A 88 9.33 4.72 0.53
N PHE A 89 8.67 5.18 -0.55
CA PHE A 89 8.90 4.73 -1.91
C PHE A 89 10.04 5.55 -2.52
N ASP A 90 11.25 5.24 -2.11
CA ASP A 90 12.49 5.92 -2.48
C ASP A 90 13.35 5.07 -3.45
N MET A 91 14.54 5.55 -3.78
CA MET A 91 15.46 4.82 -4.66
C MET A 91 15.90 3.48 -4.07
N ALA A 92 16.02 3.34 -2.75
CA ALA A 92 16.36 2.07 -2.12
C ALA A 92 15.21 1.05 -2.29
N TYR A 93 13.96 1.50 -2.17
CA TYR A 93 12.79 0.69 -2.47
C TYR A 93 12.78 0.25 -3.94
N ILE A 94 13.00 1.17 -4.88
CA ILE A 94 13.05 0.89 -6.33
C ILE A 94 14.16 -0.13 -6.64
N PHE A 95 15.37 0.01 -6.08
CA PHE A 95 16.46 -0.94 -6.26
C PHE A 95 16.10 -2.34 -5.75
N SER A 96 15.39 -2.45 -4.62
CA SER A 96 14.91 -3.74 -4.12
C SER A 96 13.99 -4.43 -5.14
N THR A 97 13.13 -3.69 -5.82
CA THR A 97 12.27 -4.24 -6.87
C THR A 97 13.07 -4.67 -8.11
N TYR A 98 14.18 -3.99 -8.45
CA TYR A 98 15.08 -4.44 -9.53
C TYR A 98 15.80 -5.76 -9.18
N MET A 99 16.15 -5.97 -7.90
CA MET A 99 16.67 -7.26 -7.46
C MET A 99 15.64 -8.38 -7.63
N LEU A 100 14.38 -8.09 -7.31
CA LEU A 100 13.27 -9.05 -7.48
C LEU A 100 12.95 -9.34 -8.97
N ASP A 101 13.25 -8.44 -9.91
CA ASP A 101 13.14 -8.71 -11.35
C ASP A 101 14.10 -9.81 -11.84
N LEU A 102 15.16 -10.12 -11.10
CA LEU A 102 16.14 -11.17 -11.42
C LEU A 102 15.72 -12.56 -10.89
N VAL A 103 14.61 -12.64 -10.20
CA VAL A 103 14.02 -13.90 -9.74
C VAL A 103 13.44 -14.65 -10.95
N PRO A 104 13.67 -15.97 -11.09
CA PRO A 104 13.16 -16.71 -12.25
C PRO A 104 11.63 -16.82 -12.21
N SER A 105 11.03 -16.95 -13.39
CA SER A 105 9.55 -17.04 -13.55
C SER A 105 8.90 -18.28 -12.92
N SER A 106 9.69 -19.24 -12.46
CA SER A 106 9.22 -20.39 -11.65
C SER A 106 8.85 -19.99 -10.22
N THR A 107 9.27 -18.83 -9.76
CA THR A 107 8.94 -18.27 -8.44
C THR A 107 7.91 -17.16 -8.63
N LEU A 108 6.83 -17.19 -7.89
CA LEU A 108 5.79 -16.17 -7.92
C LEU A 108 6.20 -14.96 -7.07
N VAL A 109 6.46 -13.83 -7.68
CA VAL A 109 6.79 -12.58 -6.96
C VAL A 109 5.55 -11.67 -6.92
N LEU A 110 5.11 -11.27 -5.73
CA LEU A 110 3.88 -10.52 -5.47
C LEU A 110 4.15 -9.26 -4.60
N ASN A 111 3.47 -8.12 -4.83
CA ASN A 111 2.91 -7.79 -6.13
C ASN A 111 4.02 -7.73 -7.17
N ASP A 112 3.68 -7.73 -8.47
CA ASP A 112 4.71 -7.68 -9.53
C ASP A 112 5.66 -6.49 -9.32
N PRO A 113 6.99 -6.70 -9.29
CA PRO A 113 7.96 -5.63 -9.00
C PRO A 113 7.92 -4.48 -9.99
N LYS A 114 7.64 -4.74 -11.27
CA LYS A 114 7.52 -3.71 -12.30
C LYS A 114 6.25 -2.89 -12.11
N ALA A 115 5.17 -3.57 -11.74
CA ALA A 115 3.92 -2.89 -11.43
C ALA A 115 4.06 -2.00 -10.19
N ILE A 116 4.68 -2.48 -9.11
CA ILE A 116 4.94 -1.66 -7.91
C ILE A 116 5.68 -0.37 -8.28
N ARG A 117 6.72 -0.44 -9.15
CA ARG A 117 7.46 0.74 -9.60
C ARG A 117 6.61 1.73 -10.40
N ASN A 118 5.66 1.22 -11.19
CA ASN A 118 4.86 2.03 -12.12
C ASN A 118 3.57 2.57 -11.48
N PHE A 119 3.07 1.94 -10.43
CA PHE A 119 1.82 2.29 -9.75
C PHE A 119 2.10 3.12 -8.50
N ASN A 120 2.65 4.34 -8.66
CA ASN A 120 2.69 5.26 -7.53
C ASN A 120 1.26 5.51 -7.03
N GLU A 121 1.04 5.38 -5.74
CA GLU A 121 -0.28 5.35 -5.10
C GLU A 121 -1.20 6.53 -5.44
N LYS A 122 -0.62 7.73 -5.67
CA LYS A 122 -1.35 8.95 -5.96
C LYS A 122 -1.37 9.27 -7.45
N MET A 123 -0.22 9.04 -8.13
CA MET A 123 -0.08 9.40 -9.54
C MET A 123 -0.84 8.43 -10.45
N TYR A 124 -0.81 7.13 -10.14
CA TYR A 124 -1.50 6.14 -10.98
C TYR A 124 -3.03 6.29 -10.90
N ALA A 125 -3.56 6.74 -9.76
CA ALA A 125 -4.98 7.05 -9.61
C ALA A 125 -5.47 8.07 -10.65
N LEU A 126 -4.62 8.98 -11.12
CA LEU A 126 -4.97 10.01 -12.11
C LEU A 126 -5.24 9.45 -13.52
N HIS A 127 -4.87 8.19 -13.81
CA HIS A 127 -5.32 7.50 -15.03
C HIS A 127 -6.84 7.27 -15.03
N PHE A 128 -7.47 7.36 -13.86
CA PHE A 128 -8.90 7.24 -13.61
C PHE A 128 -9.47 8.57 -13.11
N ALA A 129 -9.09 9.67 -13.75
CA ALA A 129 -9.37 11.04 -13.27
C ALA A 129 -10.86 11.34 -13.02
N GLU A 130 -11.78 10.70 -13.74
CA GLU A 130 -13.23 10.85 -13.52
C GLU A 130 -13.71 10.33 -12.16
N TYR A 131 -12.92 9.40 -11.56
CA TYR A 131 -13.16 8.82 -10.25
C TYR A 131 -12.39 9.52 -9.15
N CYS A 132 -11.46 10.42 -9.50
CA CYS A 132 -10.63 11.17 -8.55
C CYS A 132 -11.19 12.57 -8.29
N PRO A 133 -10.81 13.21 -7.16
CA PRO A 133 -10.99 14.63 -6.99
C PRO A 133 -10.16 15.40 -8.02
N GLU A 134 -10.59 16.63 -8.37
CA GLU A 134 -9.81 17.46 -9.27
C GLU A 134 -8.42 17.70 -8.68
N THR A 135 -7.38 17.40 -9.46
CA THR A 135 -6.00 17.36 -8.97
C THR A 135 -5.05 18.03 -9.96
N LEU A 136 -4.25 18.96 -9.46
CA LEU A 136 -3.09 19.49 -10.14
C LEU A 136 -1.82 18.83 -9.59
N VAL A 137 -0.95 18.35 -10.48
CA VAL A 137 0.40 17.93 -10.12
C VAL A 137 1.39 18.93 -10.67
N THR A 138 2.18 19.52 -9.80
CA THR A 138 3.15 20.56 -10.19
C THR A 138 4.25 20.71 -9.14
N ARG A 139 5.38 21.28 -9.55
CA ARG A 139 6.37 21.86 -8.63
C ARG A 139 6.43 23.38 -8.71
N GLU A 140 5.70 23.96 -9.65
CA GLU A 140 5.65 25.39 -9.89
C GLU A 140 4.67 26.07 -8.93
N ILE A 141 5.19 26.88 -8.00
CA ILE A 141 4.41 27.52 -6.94
C ILE A 141 3.37 28.49 -7.51
N SER A 142 3.71 29.25 -8.56
CA SER A 142 2.78 30.17 -9.22
C SER A 142 1.56 29.45 -9.78
N ARG A 143 1.75 28.30 -10.42
CA ARG A 143 0.70 27.46 -10.98
C ARG A 143 -0.20 26.87 -9.88
N ALA A 144 0.40 26.40 -8.78
CA ALA A 144 -0.35 25.91 -7.62
C ALA A 144 -1.23 27.00 -7.01
N LYS A 145 -0.69 28.22 -6.85
CA LYS A 145 -1.44 29.39 -6.35
C LYS A 145 -2.61 29.77 -7.26
N GLU A 146 -2.37 29.86 -8.57
CA GLU A 146 -3.41 30.17 -9.55
C GLU A 146 -4.53 29.12 -9.52
N TRP A 147 -4.17 27.82 -9.54
CA TRP A 147 -5.14 26.74 -9.53
C TRP A 147 -6.00 26.76 -8.26
N ALA A 148 -5.38 26.99 -7.09
CA ALA A 148 -6.07 27.03 -5.80
C ALA A 148 -7.12 28.15 -5.70
N THR A 149 -7.04 29.22 -6.53
CA THR A 149 -8.06 30.27 -6.54
C THR A 149 -9.43 29.79 -6.99
N LYS A 150 -9.48 28.66 -7.70
CA LYS A 150 -10.74 28.07 -8.22
C LYS A 150 -11.47 27.22 -7.18
N HIS A 151 -10.84 26.93 -6.04
CA HIS A 151 -11.35 26.06 -5.02
C HIS A 151 -11.42 26.77 -3.66
N PRO A 152 -12.52 26.64 -2.89
CA PRO A 152 -12.63 27.28 -1.56
C PRO A 152 -11.57 26.77 -0.58
N LYS A 153 -11.27 25.47 -0.66
CA LYS A 153 -10.22 24.77 0.11
C LYS A 153 -9.50 23.78 -0.79
N VAL A 154 -8.24 23.55 -0.49
CA VAL A 154 -7.39 22.59 -1.19
C VAL A 154 -6.64 21.71 -0.20
N VAL A 155 -6.27 20.51 -0.65
CA VAL A 155 -5.35 19.61 0.04
C VAL A 155 -4.05 19.60 -0.73
N ILE A 156 -2.93 19.85 -0.04
CA ILE A 156 -1.59 19.72 -0.62
C ILE A 156 -0.98 18.44 -0.08
N LYS A 157 -0.42 17.62 -0.97
CA LYS A 157 0.20 16.32 -0.62
C LYS A 157 1.56 16.19 -1.29
N PRO A 158 2.60 15.69 -0.61
CA PRO A 158 3.81 15.22 -1.29
C PRO A 158 3.47 13.98 -2.14
N TRP A 159 4.16 13.78 -3.25
CA TRP A 159 3.90 12.65 -4.16
C TRP A 159 4.28 11.29 -3.54
N ASP A 160 5.24 11.28 -2.62
CA ASP A 160 5.81 10.11 -1.93
C ASP A 160 5.36 9.97 -0.45
N GLY A 161 4.49 10.87 0.02
CA GLY A 161 4.01 10.86 1.40
C GLY A 161 3.05 9.70 1.66
N ASN A 162 3.20 9.04 2.81
CA ASN A 162 2.36 7.95 3.28
C ASN A 162 1.77 8.22 4.67
N GLY A 163 0.75 7.46 5.07
CA GLY A 163 0.17 7.53 6.41
C GLY A 163 -0.36 8.91 6.81
N GLY A 164 -0.71 9.76 5.84
CA GLY A 164 -1.17 11.15 6.08
C GLY A 164 -0.04 12.14 6.40
N ARG A 165 1.24 11.74 6.32
CA ARG A 165 2.37 12.64 6.54
C ARG A 165 2.47 13.66 5.42
N GLY A 166 2.59 14.95 5.78
CA GLY A 166 2.72 16.04 4.82
C GLY A 166 1.41 16.43 4.11
N VAL A 167 0.28 15.85 4.49
CA VAL A 167 -1.05 16.22 3.97
C VAL A 167 -1.52 17.48 4.69
N LEU A 168 -1.64 18.58 3.96
CA LEU A 168 -2.04 19.88 4.51
C LEU A 168 -3.35 20.36 3.86
N VAL A 169 -4.31 20.76 4.69
CA VAL A 169 -5.55 21.40 4.25
C VAL A 169 -5.43 22.90 4.41
N THR A 170 -5.70 23.66 3.35
CA THR A 170 -5.55 25.11 3.34
C THR A 170 -6.50 25.77 2.33
N ALA A 171 -6.40 27.09 2.18
CA ALA A 171 -7.11 27.87 1.17
C ALA A 171 -6.13 28.82 0.48
N HIS A 172 -6.46 29.27 -0.74
CA HIS A 172 -5.57 30.17 -1.52
C HIS A 172 -5.25 31.49 -0.81
N ASN A 173 -6.11 31.95 0.09
CA ASN A 173 -5.95 33.20 0.85
C ASN A 173 -5.35 32.98 2.26
N ASP A 174 -4.91 31.76 2.60
CA ASP A 174 -4.18 31.48 3.83
C ASP A 174 -2.82 32.20 3.78
N PRO A 175 -2.45 33.02 4.79
CA PRO A 175 -1.16 33.73 4.79
C PRO A 175 0.05 32.77 4.73
N ASN A 176 -0.10 31.50 5.16
CA ASN A 176 0.96 30.50 5.13
C ASN A 176 0.98 29.69 3.82
N PHE A 177 0.02 29.87 2.93
CA PHE A 177 -0.10 29.04 1.72
C PHE A 177 1.19 29.03 0.88
N GLY A 178 1.83 30.21 0.72
CA GLY A 178 3.12 30.33 0.01
C GLY A 178 4.22 29.48 0.69
N SER A 179 4.37 29.60 2.00
CA SER A 179 5.38 28.84 2.76
C SER A 179 5.12 27.34 2.74
N MET A 180 3.85 26.91 2.79
CA MET A 180 3.50 25.49 2.66
C MET A 180 3.95 24.94 1.30
N LEU A 181 3.73 25.68 0.21
CA LEU A 181 4.17 25.31 -1.13
C LEU A 181 5.70 25.27 -1.23
N GLU A 182 6.42 26.27 -0.68
CA GLU A 182 7.88 26.31 -0.67
C GLU A 182 8.47 25.09 0.05
N ILE A 183 7.94 24.73 1.23
CA ILE A 183 8.41 23.59 2.02
C ILE A 183 8.12 22.28 1.28
N LEU A 184 6.89 22.05 0.83
CA LEU A 184 6.51 20.78 0.23
C LEU A 184 7.10 20.57 -1.16
N THR A 185 7.41 21.63 -1.90
CA THR A 185 8.09 21.53 -3.19
C THR A 185 9.62 21.53 -3.07
N ASP A 186 10.16 21.60 -1.87
CA ASP A 186 11.60 21.88 -1.66
C ASP A 186 12.09 23.01 -2.60
N ASN A 187 11.45 24.17 -2.49
CA ASN A 187 11.71 25.33 -3.34
C ASN A 187 11.66 24.99 -4.85
N GLN A 188 10.61 24.30 -5.29
CA GLN A 188 10.33 23.93 -6.67
C GLN A 188 11.26 22.82 -7.23
N GLN A 189 11.92 22.05 -6.39
CA GLN A 189 12.67 20.86 -6.79
C GLN A 189 11.75 19.64 -6.86
N GLU A 190 10.79 19.50 -5.92
CA GLU A 190 9.92 18.34 -5.77
C GLU A 190 8.51 18.60 -6.28
N TYR A 191 7.89 17.58 -6.88
CA TYR A 191 6.49 17.62 -7.29
C TYR A 191 5.56 17.44 -6.08
N ILE A 192 4.44 18.13 -6.13
CA ILE A 192 3.34 18.02 -5.18
C ILE A 192 2.02 17.79 -5.91
N LEU A 193 1.05 17.25 -5.20
CA LEU A 193 -0.34 17.25 -5.63
C LEU A 193 -1.09 18.35 -4.88
N VAL A 194 -1.81 19.18 -5.63
CA VAL A 194 -2.78 20.15 -5.10
C VAL A 194 -4.15 19.68 -5.54
N GLN A 195 -4.99 19.30 -4.60
CA GLN A 195 -6.25 18.59 -4.84
C GLN A 195 -7.41 19.35 -4.22
N GLU A 196 -8.59 19.32 -4.85
CA GLU A 196 -9.79 19.87 -4.23
C GLU A 196 -10.05 19.18 -2.87
N TYR A 197 -10.52 19.95 -1.91
CA TYR A 197 -10.89 19.41 -0.60
C TYR A 197 -12.26 18.74 -0.68
N LEU A 198 -12.34 17.51 -0.25
CA LEU A 198 -13.59 16.76 -0.15
C LEU A 198 -14.15 16.91 1.28
N PRO A 199 -15.25 17.64 1.48
CA PRO A 199 -15.82 17.85 2.82
C PRO A 199 -16.32 16.56 3.47
N GLU A 200 -16.61 15.52 2.69
CA GLU A 200 -17.05 14.20 3.12
C GLU A 200 -16.00 13.48 3.98
N ILE A 201 -14.74 13.95 4.00
CA ILE A 201 -13.71 13.42 4.93
C ILE A 201 -14.14 13.48 6.40
N ILE A 202 -15.03 14.37 6.75
CA ILE A 202 -15.59 14.48 8.13
C ILE A 202 -16.35 13.22 8.49
N GLU A 203 -17.01 12.58 7.54
CA GLU A 203 -17.72 11.31 7.71
C GLU A 203 -16.74 10.13 7.73
N GLY A 204 -15.59 10.29 7.11
CA GLY A 204 -14.51 9.32 7.06
C GLY A 204 -13.91 9.13 5.67
N ASP A 205 -12.84 8.39 5.66
CA ASP A 205 -12.19 7.87 4.46
C ASP A 205 -12.35 6.33 4.47
N LYS A 206 -12.74 5.74 3.36
CA LYS A 206 -12.97 4.30 3.28
C LYS A 206 -11.75 3.60 2.68
N ARG A 207 -11.23 2.59 3.39
CA ARG A 207 -10.26 1.62 2.85
C ARG A 207 -11.04 0.43 2.28
N ILE A 208 -10.81 0.11 1.00
CA ILE A 208 -11.35 -1.07 0.32
C ILE A 208 -10.17 -1.96 -0.07
N ILE A 209 -10.23 -3.23 0.31
CA ILE A 209 -9.23 -4.22 -0.06
C ILE A 209 -9.70 -5.00 -1.28
N LEU A 210 -8.80 -5.07 -2.29
CA LEU A 210 -8.99 -5.88 -3.48
C LEU A 210 -7.98 -7.03 -3.50
N ILE A 211 -8.47 -8.24 -3.78
CA ILE A 211 -7.65 -9.44 -4.00
C ILE A 211 -7.96 -9.94 -5.40
N GLY A 212 -6.94 -10.01 -6.28
CA GLY A 212 -7.13 -10.41 -7.67
C GLY A 212 -8.05 -9.49 -8.48
N GLY A 213 -8.22 -8.24 -8.04
CA GLY A 213 -9.12 -7.24 -8.63
C GLY A 213 -10.54 -7.26 -8.06
N GLU A 214 -10.90 -8.20 -7.20
CA GLU A 214 -12.21 -8.26 -6.55
C GLU A 214 -12.18 -7.54 -5.20
N ALA A 215 -13.17 -6.70 -4.92
CA ALA A 215 -13.35 -6.06 -3.62
C ALA A 215 -13.85 -7.11 -2.60
N VAL A 216 -13.00 -7.42 -1.62
CA VAL A 216 -13.25 -8.51 -0.66
C VAL A 216 -13.49 -8.02 0.78
N GLY A 217 -13.24 -6.76 1.04
CA GLY A 217 -13.48 -6.19 2.35
C GLY A 217 -13.27 -4.68 2.39
N GLN A 218 -13.95 -4.01 3.32
CA GLN A 218 -13.87 -2.56 3.48
C GLN A 218 -14.03 -2.14 4.94
N MET A 219 -13.53 -0.94 5.25
CA MET A 219 -13.74 -0.28 6.53
C MET A 219 -13.77 1.24 6.35
N LEU A 220 -14.57 1.92 7.14
CA LEU A 220 -14.57 3.38 7.23
C LEU A 220 -13.61 3.81 8.34
N ARG A 221 -12.66 4.68 8.00
CA ARG A 221 -11.69 5.28 8.92
C ARG A 221 -12.16 6.69 9.25
N VAL A 222 -12.60 6.91 10.47
CA VAL A 222 -13.16 8.20 10.89
C VAL A 222 -12.07 9.02 11.58
N PRO A 223 -11.75 10.22 11.07
CA PRO A 223 -10.77 11.11 11.68
C PRO A 223 -11.11 11.44 13.13
N GLN A 224 -10.09 11.67 13.95
CA GLN A 224 -10.30 12.20 15.30
C GLN A 224 -10.82 13.63 15.23
N LYS A 225 -11.56 14.03 16.26
CA LYS A 225 -12.09 15.40 16.35
C LYS A 225 -10.94 16.43 16.32
N GLY A 226 -10.95 17.27 15.29
CA GLY A 226 -9.92 18.28 15.07
C GLY A 226 -8.77 17.86 14.15
N ASP A 227 -8.78 16.62 13.64
CA ASP A 227 -7.89 16.16 12.56
C ASP A 227 -8.71 15.96 11.27
N HIS A 228 -8.06 16.08 10.12
CA HIS A 228 -8.64 15.85 8.80
C HIS A 228 -8.10 14.56 8.16
N ARG A 229 -7.28 13.77 8.88
CA ARG A 229 -6.63 12.56 8.37
C ARG A 229 -7.37 11.32 8.85
N GLY A 230 -7.79 10.47 7.90
CA GLY A 230 -8.45 9.19 8.18
C GLY A 230 -7.51 8.02 8.46
N ASN A 231 -6.18 8.22 8.48
CA ASN A 231 -5.23 7.12 8.66
C ASN A 231 -5.25 6.56 10.08
N ILE A 232 -5.29 5.23 10.21
CA ILE A 232 -5.26 4.53 11.52
C ILE A 232 -4.00 4.89 12.32
N HIS A 233 -2.85 5.04 11.65
CA HIS A 233 -1.57 5.39 12.28
C HIS A 233 -1.57 6.74 13.01
N VAL A 234 -2.49 7.63 12.68
CA VAL A 234 -2.67 8.90 13.40
C VAL A 234 -3.85 8.87 14.35
N GLY A 235 -4.42 7.67 14.61
CA GLY A 235 -5.43 7.45 15.62
C GLY A 235 -6.88 7.54 15.14
N ALA A 236 -7.13 7.48 13.83
CA ALA A 236 -8.51 7.38 13.33
C ALA A 236 -9.21 6.13 13.86
N GLY A 237 -10.50 6.28 14.20
CA GLY A 237 -11.36 5.15 14.55
C GLY A 237 -11.74 4.34 13.30
N VAL A 238 -12.02 3.04 13.48
CA VAL A 238 -12.51 2.18 12.38
C VAL A 238 -13.94 1.75 12.63
N GLN A 239 -14.77 1.73 11.59
CA GLN A 239 -16.18 1.35 11.64
C GLN A 239 -16.54 0.46 10.46
N ALA A 240 -17.54 -0.41 10.69
CA ALA A 240 -18.15 -1.19 9.60
C ALA A 240 -18.90 -0.25 8.64
N CYS A 241 -18.83 -0.56 7.35
CA CYS A 241 -19.55 0.18 6.30
C CYS A 241 -19.84 -0.74 5.11
N GLU A 242 -20.74 -0.28 4.24
CA GLU A 242 -21.04 -0.93 2.97
C GLU A 242 -20.42 -0.16 1.81
N LEU A 243 -20.14 -0.84 0.71
CA LEU A 243 -19.75 -0.17 -0.54
C LEU A 243 -20.95 0.52 -1.16
N THR A 244 -20.76 1.75 -1.60
CA THR A 244 -21.71 2.46 -2.46
C THR A 244 -21.67 1.90 -3.90
N ASP A 245 -22.66 2.22 -4.72
CA ASP A 245 -22.65 1.83 -6.14
C ASP A 245 -21.46 2.47 -6.87
N ARG A 246 -21.09 3.70 -6.53
CA ARG A 246 -19.93 4.38 -7.12
C ARG A 246 -18.62 3.70 -6.75
N GLU A 247 -18.45 3.26 -5.52
CA GLU A 247 -17.26 2.51 -5.09
C GLU A 247 -17.18 1.14 -5.77
N ARG A 248 -18.32 0.46 -5.98
CA ARG A 248 -18.36 -0.78 -6.77
C ARG A 248 -17.95 -0.55 -8.22
N GLU A 249 -18.39 0.57 -8.82
CA GLU A 249 -17.98 0.98 -10.16
C GLU A 249 -16.47 1.25 -10.22
N ILE A 250 -15.90 1.98 -9.25
CA ILE A 250 -14.45 2.22 -9.14
C ILE A 250 -13.70 0.89 -9.10
N CYS A 251 -14.10 -0.03 -8.24
CA CYS A 251 -13.47 -1.34 -8.13
C CYS A 251 -13.54 -2.12 -9.47
N ALA A 252 -14.69 -2.10 -10.14
CA ALA A 252 -14.89 -2.79 -11.41
C ALA A 252 -14.04 -2.22 -12.55
N VAL A 253 -13.82 -0.91 -12.57
CA VAL A 253 -12.96 -0.25 -13.57
C VAL A 253 -11.48 -0.54 -13.31
N LEU A 254 -11.06 -0.63 -12.04
CA LEU A 254 -9.68 -0.94 -11.65
C LEU A 254 -9.32 -2.41 -11.90
N ALA A 255 -10.25 -3.34 -11.70
CA ALA A 255 -9.99 -4.77 -11.70
C ALA A 255 -9.21 -5.28 -12.92
N PRO A 256 -9.55 -4.93 -14.19
CA PRO A 256 -8.79 -5.38 -15.36
C PRO A 256 -7.33 -4.91 -15.36
N GLU A 257 -7.07 -3.66 -14.93
CA GLU A 257 -5.71 -3.13 -14.88
C GLU A 257 -4.88 -3.79 -13.76
N LEU A 258 -5.47 -4.03 -12.59
CA LEU A 258 -4.80 -4.74 -11.49
C LEU A 258 -4.44 -6.17 -11.90
N GLN A 259 -5.35 -6.89 -12.54
CA GLN A 259 -5.13 -8.25 -13.03
C GLN A 259 -4.06 -8.29 -14.13
N LYS A 260 -4.12 -7.41 -15.11
CA LYS A 260 -3.14 -7.29 -16.21
C LYS A 260 -1.71 -7.07 -15.69
N HIS A 261 -1.57 -6.38 -14.58
CA HIS A 261 -0.29 -6.03 -13.97
C HIS A 261 0.10 -6.92 -12.78
N ASN A 262 -0.59 -8.05 -12.57
CA ASN A 262 -0.33 -8.99 -11.46
C ASN A 262 -0.26 -8.30 -10.09
N LEU A 263 -1.12 -7.31 -9.89
CA LEU A 263 -1.31 -6.65 -8.59
C LEU A 263 -2.38 -7.42 -7.81
N LEU A 264 -1.95 -8.44 -7.08
CA LEU A 264 -2.84 -9.37 -6.39
C LEU A 264 -3.51 -8.73 -5.17
N PHE A 265 -2.73 -8.03 -4.34
CA PHE A 265 -3.21 -7.45 -3.08
C PHE A 265 -3.08 -5.94 -3.10
N VAL A 266 -4.21 -5.26 -3.16
CA VAL A 266 -4.32 -3.81 -3.35
C VAL A 266 -5.29 -3.21 -2.35
N GLY A 267 -4.97 -2.03 -1.83
CA GLY A 267 -5.89 -1.21 -1.07
C GLY A 267 -6.23 0.07 -1.84
N ILE A 268 -7.50 0.42 -1.96
CA ILE A 268 -7.89 1.74 -2.46
C ILE A 268 -8.51 2.56 -1.36
N ASP A 269 -8.32 3.86 -1.43
CA ASP A 269 -8.89 4.81 -0.48
C ASP A 269 -9.90 5.71 -1.18
N THR A 270 -11.08 5.89 -0.58
CA THR A 270 -12.16 6.72 -1.12
C THR A 270 -12.70 7.68 -0.06
N ILE A 271 -13.04 8.91 -0.48
CA ILE A 271 -13.75 9.90 0.33
C ILE A 271 -15.00 10.29 -0.44
N GLY A 272 -16.17 10.06 0.14
CA GLY A 272 -17.44 10.23 -0.57
C GLY A 272 -17.49 9.29 -1.79
N ASP A 273 -17.63 9.87 -2.99
CA ASP A 273 -17.68 9.16 -4.27
C ASP A 273 -16.37 9.22 -5.06
N LYS A 274 -15.28 9.67 -4.44
CA LYS A 274 -13.97 9.91 -5.08
C LYS A 274 -12.88 9.01 -4.53
N MET A 275 -12.12 8.40 -5.43
CA MET A 275 -10.90 7.65 -5.12
C MET A 275 -9.73 8.61 -4.94
N THR A 276 -8.99 8.46 -3.85
CA THR A 276 -7.85 9.33 -3.50
C THR A 276 -6.49 8.67 -3.66
N GLU A 277 -6.41 7.33 -3.53
CA GLU A 277 -5.16 6.56 -3.58
C GLU A 277 -5.41 5.12 -4.03
N ILE A 278 -4.39 4.50 -4.68
CA ILE A 278 -4.31 3.08 -5.02
C ILE A 278 -3.03 2.51 -4.39
N ASN A 279 -3.15 1.83 -3.27
CA ASN A 279 -2.03 1.33 -2.48
C ASN A 279 -1.63 -0.09 -2.93
N VAL A 280 -0.45 -0.23 -3.57
CA VAL A 280 0.05 -1.49 -4.15
C VAL A 280 1.29 -2.04 -3.46
N THR A 281 1.95 -1.27 -2.60
CA THR A 281 3.19 -1.64 -1.91
C THR A 281 2.91 -2.57 -0.72
N SER A 282 2.41 -2.03 0.36
CA SER A 282 2.12 -2.75 1.60
C SER A 282 0.75 -2.35 2.17
N PRO A 283 -0.39 -2.59 1.44
CA PRO A 283 -1.70 -2.23 1.97
C PRO A 283 -1.97 -2.98 3.28
N THR A 284 -2.57 -2.25 4.23
CA THR A 284 -2.94 -2.74 5.57
C THR A 284 -4.46 -2.70 5.75
N GLY A 285 -4.97 -3.34 6.82
CA GLY A 285 -6.38 -3.36 7.20
C GLY A 285 -7.01 -4.74 7.26
N ILE A 286 -6.24 -5.83 7.02
CA ILE A 286 -6.77 -7.20 7.12
C ILE A 286 -7.44 -7.45 8.48
N GLN A 287 -6.75 -7.12 9.57
CA GLN A 287 -7.22 -7.43 10.91
C GLN A 287 -8.47 -6.65 11.30
N GLU A 288 -8.49 -5.35 10.96
CA GLU A 288 -9.63 -4.48 11.20
C GLU A 288 -10.86 -4.94 10.43
N ILE A 289 -10.69 -5.22 9.13
CA ILE A 289 -11.77 -5.69 8.26
C ILE A 289 -12.28 -7.05 8.71
N ASN A 290 -11.38 -7.98 9.07
CA ASN A 290 -11.78 -9.28 9.59
C ASN A 290 -12.70 -9.15 10.82
N ARG A 291 -12.34 -8.25 11.76
CA ARG A 291 -13.17 -8.01 12.96
C ARG A 291 -14.51 -7.34 12.64
N LEU A 292 -14.52 -6.40 11.69
CA LEU A 292 -15.70 -5.62 11.36
C LEU A 292 -16.71 -6.36 10.47
N MET A 293 -16.23 -7.23 9.59
CA MET A 293 -17.03 -7.95 8.60
C MET A 293 -17.18 -9.44 8.89
N GLU A 294 -16.52 -9.96 9.95
CA GLU A 294 -16.49 -11.39 10.30
C GLU A 294 -15.98 -12.28 9.15
N VAL A 295 -14.93 -11.81 8.45
CA VAL A 295 -14.25 -12.51 7.34
C VAL A 295 -12.82 -12.89 7.71
N GLN A 296 -12.12 -13.58 6.81
CA GLN A 296 -10.71 -13.98 6.96
C GLN A 296 -9.98 -13.66 5.65
N LEU A 297 -9.57 -12.41 5.47
CA LEU A 297 -8.95 -11.96 4.22
C LEU A 297 -7.61 -12.62 3.94
N GLU A 298 -6.84 -12.95 4.97
CA GLU A 298 -5.58 -13.71 4.86
C GLU A 298 -5.80 -15.12 4.28
N VAL A 299 -6.95 -15.75 4.58
CA VAL A 299 -7.33 -17.04 4.00
C VAL A 299 -7.65 -16.90 2.53
N LEU A 300 -8.49 -15.91 2.15
CA LEU A 300 -8.83 -15.63 0.75
C LEU A 300 -7.58 -15.29 -0.07
N LEU A 301 -6.67 -14.50 0.50
CA LEU A 301 -5.42 -14.13 -0.16
C LEU A 301 -4.54 -15.37 -0.39
N THR A 302 -4.40 -16.23 0.62
CA THR A 302 -3.59 -17.45 0.50
C THR A 302 -4.19 -18.42 -0.50
N ASP A 303 -5.52 -18.56 -0.58
CA ASP A 303 -6.20 -19.36 -1.61
C ASP A 303 -5.85 -18.88 -3.02
N GLN A 304 -5.85 -17.57 -3.24
CA GLN A 304 -5.48 -16.98 -4.54
C GLN A 304 -4.00 -17.20 -4.88
N ILE A 305 -3.11 -17.14 -3.90
CA ILE A 305 -1.68 -17.42 -4.08
C ILE A 305 -1.48 -18.86 -4.51
N GLU A 306 -2.13 -19.83 -3.85
CA GLU A 306 -2.06 -21.24 -4.18
C GLU A 306 -2.56 -21.52 -5.61
N LEU A 307 -3.66 -20.87 -6.00
CA LEU A 307 -4.20 -20.96 -7.36
C LEU A 307 -3.21 -20.40 -8.40
N LEU A 308 -2.57 -19.27 -8.13
CA LEU A 308 -1.60 -18.66 -9.03
C LEU A 308 -0.34 -19.52 -9.13
N PHE A 309 0.19 -19.98 -8.01
CA PHE A 309 1.38 -20.84 -7.97
C PHE A 309 1.18 -22.14 -8.73
N ASN A 310 0.05 -22.81 -8.55
CA ASN A 310 -0.30 -24.03 -9.27
C ASN A 310 -0.44 -23.84 -10.79
N ARG A 311 -0.63 -22.62 -11.28
CA ARG A 311 -0.64 -22.31 -12.73
C ARG A 311 0.76 -22.10 -13.30
N LEU A 312 1.77 -21.84 -12.46
CA LEU A 312 3.17 -21.71 -12.88
C LEU A 312 3.87 -23.07 -12.99
N SER A 313 3.37 -24.08 -12.25
CA SER A 313 3.84 -25.46 -12.25
C SER A 313 3.27 -26.26 -13.40
#